data_df0e21038187d34e759fc03730cf8d92
#
_entry.id   df0e21038187d34e759fc03730cf8d92
#
_cell.length_a   1.000
_cell.length_b   1.000
_cell.length_c   1.000
_cell.angle_alpha   90.00
_cell.angle_beta   90.00
_cell.angle_gamma   90.00
#
_symmetry.space_group_name_H-M   'P 1'
#
loop_
_entity.id
_entity.type
_entity.pdbx_description
1 polymer ?
#
loop_
_entity_poly.entity_id
_entity_poly.type
_entity_poly.pdbx_seq_one_letter_code
_entity_poly.pdbx_strand_id
1 'polypeptide(L)'
;MAHILILGGGAAGLAAALAAAQTDPTARVTVLERSPRPGKKLLATGNGRCNLDNEGITPESYSSADRAALDALLRTVNAAGPLGWFRALGLYTRTDETGRVYPYSNQAADVLALLEHHLARCGVEVRTGCTVQTLSQSRGGYVVLFSNADGADESLRADAVVCAMGGSAGPQFGTDGFGPRFAAQCGGALAPLYPCLTALQCAKPDKRLAGIRAKAHAALYNGSTLLADYRGEVQFTDYGLSGICIMDLTRHLTPAVKSPAVELDLFPDVAEDALSALFAARVPLLPGDTAADFWLGLLNAKLGRALWQAAGLPDADVHRLSAAQWQKLAHAAKHWRFEGLTPCGWKQAQVTGGGLALTELEPDFQFKGCPGLYFVGETLDCTGRCGGYNLHWAFGSGLAAGRSAAKPRRAVPSQKYCQPVRCSALSGQKRNFTDRHSAGCTNKISSGTEIRFLQDAQMGRNDANR
;
A
#
# COMPACT_ATOMS: atom_id res chain seq x y z
N MET A 1 5.17 35.47 -13.73
CA MET A 1 5.63 34.06 -13.78
C MET A 1 4.87 33.33 -12.68
N ALA A 2 4.06 32.33 -13.05
CA ALA A 2 3.32 31.54 -12.07
C ALA A 2 4.28 30.67 -11.25
N HIS A 3 4.01 30.53 -9.94
CA HIS A 3 4.76 29.61 -9.06
C HIS A 3 3.84 28.45 -8.67
N ILE A 4 4.24 27.23 -9.05
CA ILE A 4 3.53 25.99 -8.74
C ILE A 4 4.35 25.21 -7.71
N LEU A 5 3.74 24.91 -6.57
CA LEU A 5 4.41 24.22 -5.48
C LEU A 5 3.84 22.81 -5.35
N ILE A 6 4.72 21.80 -5.36
CA ILE A 6 4.37 20.38 -5.21
C ILE A 6 4.82 19.92 -3.84
N LEU A 7 3.89 19.41 -3.03
CA LEU A 7 4.15 18.91 -1.68
C LEU A 7 4.27 17.40 -1.72
N GLY A 8 5.49 16.89 -1.62
CA GLY A 8 5.86 15.48 -1.70
C GLY A 8 6.48 15.07 -3.02
N GLY A 9 7.68 14.49 -2.98
CA GLY A 9 8.48 14.01 -4.11
C GLY A 9 8.27 12.51 -4.40
N GLY A 10 7.05 11.96 -4.19
CA GLY A 10 6.66 10.62 -4.57
C GLY A 10 6.25 10.51 -6.04
N ALA A 11 5.74 9.33 -6.47
CA ALA A 11 5.33 9.08 -7.85
C ALA A 11 4.37 10.16 -8.39
N ALA A 12 3.31 10.48 -7.64
CA ALA A 12 2.32 11.48 -8.04
C ALA A 12 2.92 12.90 -8.10
N GLY A 13 3.78 13.25 -7.12
CA GLY A 13 4.37 14.58 -7.06
C GLY A 13 5.40 14.83 -8.16
N LEU A 14 6.27 13.85 -8.45
CA LEU A 14 7.24 13.97 -9.54
C LEU A 14 6.55 14.08 -10.91
N ALA A 15 5.47 13.30 -11.11
CA ALA A 15 4.65 13.40 -12.32
C ALA A 15 3.95 14.76 -12.43
N ALA A 16 3.38 15.27 -11.34
CA ALA A 16 2.74 16.58 -11.31
C ALA A 16 3.73 17.71 -11.61
N ALA A 17 4.92 17.67 -11.00
CA ALA A 17 5.96 18.68 -11.21
C ALA A 17 6.42 18.73 -12.67
N LEU A 18 6.71 17.54 -13.26
CA LEU A 18 7.16 17.48 -14.63
C LEU A 18 6.04 17.87 -15.61
N ALA A 19 4.80 17.41 -15.37
CA ALA A 19 3.65 17.78 -16.20
C ALA A 19 3.37 19.30 -16.15
N ALA A 20 3.49 19.92 -14.98
CA ALA A 20 3.35 21.37 -14.84
C ALA A 20 4.41 22.12 -15.65
N ALA A 21 5.69 21.77 -15.49
CA ALA A 21 6.79 22.40 -16.21
C ALA A 21 6.74 22.18 -17.73
N GLN A 22 6.25 21.02 -18.18
CA GLN A 22 6.04 20.74 -19.60
C GLN A 22 4.85 21.54 -20.19
N THR A 23 3.81 21.81 -19.38
CA THR A 23 2.61 22.53 -19.81
C THR A 23 2.85 24.04 -19.89
N ASP A 24 3.54 24.60 -18.92
CA ASP A 24 3.99 26.01 -18.93
C ASP A 24 5.48 26.07 -18.61
N PRO A 25 6.34 26.10 -19.64
CA PRO A 25 7.79 26.21 -19.45
C PRO A 25 8.24 27.54 -18.81
N THR A 26 7.34 28.52 -18.69
CA THR A 26 7.64 29.80 -18.02
C THR A 26 7.32 29.77 -16.54
N ALA A 27 6.54 28.78 -16.06
CA ALA A 27 6.20 28.65 -14.66
C ALA A 27 7.44 28.24 -13.82
N ARG A 28 7.58 28.81 -12.65
CA ARG A 28 8.46 28.26 -11.62
C ARG A 28 7.78 27.06 -10.95
N VAL A 29 8.42 25.90 -10.98
CA VAL A 29 7.93 24.71 -10.30
C VAL A 29 8.91 24.29 -9.22
N THR A 30 8.42 24.15 -7.98
CA THR A 30 9.24 23.73 -6.83
C THR A 30 8.59 22.51 -6.16
N VAL A 31 9.37 21.47 -5.91
CA VAL A 31 8.97 20.28 -5.15
C VAL A 31 9.55 20.38 -3.74
N LEU A 32 8.72 20.22 -2.70
CA LEU A 32 9.15 20.07 -1.32
C LEU A 32 9.04 18.60 -0.92
N GLU A 33 10.16 17.97 -0.65
CA GLU A 33 10.23 16.56 -0.21
C GLU A 33 10.86 16.48 1.19
N ARG A 34 10.21 15.72 2.08
CA ARG A 34 10.68 15.56 3.45
C ARG A 34 11.93 14.67 3.58
N SER A 35 11.98 13.62 2.77
CA SER A 35 13.13 12.71 2.76
C SER A 35 14.37 13.37 2.15
N PRO A 36 15.58 12.87 2.48
CA PRO A 36 16.82 13.35 1.84
C PRO A 36 16.89 13.08 0.34
N ARG A 37 15.99 12.23 -0.18
CA ARG A 37 15.91 11.85 -1.60
C ARG A 37 14.44 11.65 -2.00
N PRO A 38 14.00 12.14 -3.17
CA PRO A 38 12.68 11.88 -3.70
C PRO A 38 12.52 10.41 -4.11
N GLY A 39 11.28 9.95 -4.34
CA GLY A 39 10.98 8.65 -4.91
C GLY A 39 11.23 7.44 -3.99
N LYS A 40 11.48 7.61 -2.69
CA LYS A 40 11.87 6.54 -1.77
C LYS A 40 10.88 5.35 -1.79
N LYS A 41 9.57 5.60 -1.78
CA LYS A 41 8.55 4.54 -1.88
C LYS A 41 8.49 3.96 -3.29
N LEU A 42 8.69 4.77 -4.34
CA LEU A 42 8.74 4.31 -5.73
C LEU A 42 9.82 3.25 -5.94
N LEU A 43 11.02 3.46 -5.38
CA LEU A 43 12.15 2.52 -5.46
C LEU A 43 11.83 1.14 -4.88
N ALA A 44 10.90 1.05 -3.93
CA ALA A 44 10.51 -0.23 -3.31
C ALA A 44 9.39 -0.96 -4.05
N THR A 45 8.71 -0.30 -5.00
CA THR A 45 7.56 -0.90 -5.70
C THR A 45 7.96 -2.05 -6.61
N GLY A 46 7.07 -3.06 -6.70
CA GLY A 46 7.33 -4.24 -7.52
C GLY A 46 8.59 -5.02 -7.12
N ASN A 47 8.97 -5.01 -5.83
CA ASN A 47 10.24 -5.56 -5.32
C ASN A 47 11.47 -4.92 -6.01
N GLY A 48 11.48 -3.59 -6.13
CA GLY A 48 12.56 -2.84 -6.76
C GLY A 48 12.50 -2.78 -8.29
N ARG A 49 11.44 -3.35 -8.91
CA ARG A 49 11.27 -3.37 -10.38
C ARG A 49 10.38 -2.26 -10.93
N CYS A 50 9.62 -1.59 -10.08
CA CYS A 50 8.62 -0.58 -10.44
C CYS A 50 7.54 -1.10 -11.40
N ASN A 51 6.50 -1.72 -10.87
CA ASN A 51 5.31 -2.09 -11.65
C ASN A 51 4.50 -0.83 -11.97
N LEU A 52 4.79 -0.20 -13.11
CA LEU A 52 4.31 1.14 -13.50
C LEU A 52 2.82 1.21 -13.75
N ASP A 53 2.27 0.13 -14.35
CA ASP A 53 0.95 0.13 -14.95
C ASP A 53 0.42 -1.30 -15.08
N ASN A 54 -0.82 -1.44 -15.56
CA ASN A 54 -1.42 -2.72 -15.91
C ASN A 54 -2.29 -2.57 -17.15
N GLU A 55 -2.27 -3.55 -18.05
CA GLU A 55 -3.13 -3.54 -19.25
C GLU A 55 -4.59 -3.83 -18.91
N GLY A 56 -4.88 -4.46 -17.75
CA GLY A 56 -6.22 -4.79 -17.28
C GLY A 56 -6.86 -3.70 -16.43
N ILE A 57 -6.59 -2.42 -16.68
CA ILE A 57 -7.17 -1.32 -15.91
C ILE A 57 -8.65 -1.12 -16.28
N THR A 58 -9.50 -1.42 -15.31
CA THR A 58 -10.94 -1.14 -15.35
C THR A 58 -11.37 -0.48 -14.05
N PRO A 59 -12.54 0.13 -13.97
CA PRO A 59 -13.05 0.69 -12.72
C PRO A 59 -13.16 -0.34 -11.59
N GLU A 60 -13.45 -1.61 -11.88
CA GLU A 60 -13.55 -2.73 -10.93
C GLU A 60 -12.19 -3.08 -10.30
N SER A 61 -11.10 -2.65 -10.93
CA SER A 61 -9.76 -2.82 -10.40
C SER A 61 -9.46 -1.93 -9.20
N TYR A 62 -10.34 -0.97 -8.89
CA TYR A 62 -10.18 0.00 -7.80
C TYR A 62 -11.34 -0.07 -6.81
N SER A 63 -11.05 0.37 -5.58
CA SER A 63 -12.01 0.53 -4.48
C SER A 63 -11.96 1.97 -3.95
N SER A 64 -13.12 2.53 -3.66
CA SER A 64 -13.33 3.82 -2.99
C SER A 64 -14.70 3.78 -2.30
N ALA A 65 -14.93 4.66 -1.35
CA ALA A 65 -16.23 4.82 -0.71
C ALA A 65 -17.29 5.36 -1.68
N ASP A 66 -16.88 6.13 -2.72
CA ASP A 66 -17.78 6.67 -3.76
C ASP A 66 -17.38 6.16 -5.15
N ARG A 67 -18.17 5.24 -5.67
CA ARG A 67 -17.94 4.63 -6.98
C ARG A 67 -18.10 5.60 -8.13
N ALA A 68 -19.10 6.49 -8.09
CA ALA A 68 -19.36 7.43 -9.18
C ALA A 68 -18.24 8.47 -9.30
N ALA A 69 -17.74 8.98 -8.18
CA ALA A 69 -16.60 9.88 -8.16
C ALA A 69 -15.31 9.17 -8.63
N LEU A 70 -15.10 7.90 -8.21
CA LEU A 70 -13.98 7.08 -8.69
C LEU A 70 -14.02 6.93 -10.22
N ASP A 71 -15.15 6.55 -10.79
CA ASP A 71 -15.29 6.35 -12.23
C ASP A 71 -15.04 7.64 -13.02
N ALA A 72 -15.48 8.79 -12.50
CA ALA A 72 -15.23 10.09 -13.10
C ALA A 72 -13.74 10.46 -13.10
N LEU A 73 -13.07 10.33 -11.96
CA LEU A 73 -11.65 10.66 -11.83
C LEU A 73 -10.74 9.64 -12.55
N LEU A 74 -11.12 8.37 -12.58
CA LEU A 74 -10.37 7.35 -13.32
C LEU A 74 -10.38 7.61 -14.83
N ARG A 75 -11.49 8.14 -15.39
CA ARG A 75 -11.50 8.61 -16.79
C ARG A 75 -10.46 9.69 -17.03
N THR A 76 -10.28 10.62 -16.10
CA THR A 76 -9.25 11.68 -16.20
C THR A 76 -7.84 11.08 -16.09
N VAL A 77 -7.61 10.13 -15.17
CA VAL A 77 -6.34 9.40 -15.03
C VAL A 77 -5.98 8.67 -16.31
N ASN A 78 -6.93 7.92 -16.88
CA ASN A 78 -6.75 7.20 -18.14
C ASN A 78 -6.45 8.14 -19.32
N ALA A 79 -7.17 9.27 -19.40
CA ALA A 79 -6.95 10.30 -20.41
C ALA A 79 -5.59 11.01 -20.24
N ALA A 80 -5.08 11.12 -19.01
CA ALA A 80 -3.73 11.64 -18.75
C ALA A 80 -2.64 10.75 -19.35
N GLY A 81 -2.91 9.45 -19.53
CA GLY A 81 -2.11 8.50 -20.28
C GLY A 81 -0.74 8.22 -19.69
N PRO A 82 -0.61 7.73 -18.44
CA PRO A 82 0.68 7.60 -17.76
C PRO A 82 1.71 6.80 -18.58
N LEU A 83 1.31 5.68 -19.15
CA LEU A 83 2.22 4.84 -19.94
C LEU A 83 2.69 5.53 -21.23
N GLY A 84 1.77 6.21 -21.93
CA GLY A 84 2.11 7.01 -23.12
C GLY A 84 3.06 8.15 -22.77
N TRP A 85 2.85 8.79 -21.62
CA TRP A 85 3.73 9.85 -21.12
C TRP A 85 5.14 9.32 -20.81
N PHE A 86 5.27 8.16 -20.15
CA PHE A 86 6.58 7.55 -19.91
C PHE A 86 7.30 7.18 -21.20
N ARG A 87 6.58 6.68 -22.22
CA ARG A 87 7.15 6.42 -23.55
C ARG A 87 7.67 7.70 -24.20
N ALA A 88 6.96 8.81 -24.08
CA ALA A 88 7.40 10.11 -24.58
C ALA A 88 8.64 10.66 -23.84
N LEU A 89 8.87 10.24 -22.58
CA LEU A 89 10.09 10.53 -21.84
C LEU A 89 11.26 9.60 -22.23
N GLY A 90 11.03 8.61 -23.09
CA GLY A 90 12.05 7.66 -23.52
C GLY A 90 12.12 6.38 -22.67
N LEU A 91 11.14 6.12 -21.80
CA LEU A 91 11.08 4.87 -21.04
C LEU A 91 10.56 3.73 -21.92
N TYR A 92 11.38 2.71 -22.14
CA TYR A 92 10.94 1.46 -22.71
C TYR A 92 10.33 0.55 -21.64
N THR A 93 9.21 -0.10 -21.99
CA THR A 93 8.46 -0.95 -21.06
C THR A 93 8.22 -2.33 -21.67
N ARG A 94 7.96 -3.29 -20.80
CA ARG A 94 7.49 -4.64 -21.16
C ARG A 94 6.31 -5.02 -20.29
N THR A 95 5.41 -5.83 -20.83
CA THR A 95 4.27 -6.39 -20.14
C THR A 95 4.51 -7.87 -19.85
N ASP A 96 4.17 -8.33 -18.64
CA ASP A 96 4.21 -9.75 -18.31
C ASP A 96 2.87 -10.43 -18.67
N GLU A 97 2.82 -11.76 -18.53
CA GLU A 97 1.66 -12.60 -18.85
C GLU A 97 0.39 -12.23 -18.05
N THR A 98 0.56 -11.47 -16.96
CA THR A 98 -0.54 -11.02 -16.10
C THR A 98 -0.97 -9.58 -16.38
N GLY A 99 -0.47 -8.97 -17.45
CA GLY A 99 -0.76 -7.59 -17.84
C GLY A 99 0.01 -6.53 -17.05
N ARG A 100 0.95 -6.89 -16.19
CA ARG A 100 1.76 -5.95 -15.41
C ARG A 100 2.84 -5.34 -16.28
N VAL A 101 2.94 -4.02 -16.22
CA VAL A 101 3.89 -3.24 -17.02
C VAL A 101 5.08 -2.80 -16.17
N TYR A 102 6.27 -3.16 -16.62
CA TYR A 102 7.54 -2.84 -15.98
C TYR A 102 8.45 -2.04 -16.92
N PRO A 103 9.41 -1.24 -16.38
CA PRO A 103 10.50 -0.74 -17.22
C PRO A 103 11.28 -1.92 -17.82
N TYR A 104 11.79 -1.76 -19.02
CA TYR A 104 12.51 -2.84 -19.71
C TYR A 104 13.73 -3.32 -18.92
N SER A 105 14.37 -2.41 -18.19
CA SER A 105 15.50 -2.70 -17.30
C SER A 105 15.11 -3.49 -16.05
N ASN A 106 13.81 -3.58 -15.69
CA ASN A 106 13.34 -4.12 -14.40
C ASN A 106 13.91 -3.42 -13.15
N GLN A 107 14.26 -2.15 -13.25
CA GLN A 107 14.85 -1.38 -12.17
C GLN A 107 14.02 -0.13 -11.88
N ALA A 108 13.50 -0.03 -10.65
CA ALA A 108 12.81 1.18 -10.19
C ALA A 108 13.73 2.40 -10.14
N ALA A 109 15.02 2.17 -9.94
CA ALA A 109 16.04 3.21 -9.94
C ALA A 109 16.14 3.94 -11.29
N ASP A 110 16.01 3.22 -12.41
CA ASP A 110 16.08 3.81 -13.74
C ASP A 110 14.86 4.69 -14.04
N VAL A 111 13.67 4.27 -13.56
CA VAL A 111 12.46 5.10 -13.66
C VAL A 111 12.63 6.40 -12.89
N LEU A 112 13.15 6.33 -11.67
CA LEU A 112 13.42 7.53 -10.87
C LEU A 112 14.48 8.41 -11.50
N ALA A 113 15.59 7.85 -11.95
CA ALA A 113 16.67 8.60 -12.62
C ALA A 113 16.19 9.31 -13.89
N LEU A 114 15.33 8.66 -14.69
CA LEU A 114 14.71 9.28 -15.86
C LEU A 114 13.85 10.48 -15.48
N LEU A 115 13.02 10.35 -14.43
CA LEU A 115 12.20 11.44 -13.93
C LEU A 115 13.06 12.60 -13.41
N GLU A 116 14.07 12.32 -12.59
CA GLU A 116 15.01 13.33 -12.06
C GLU A 116 15.73 14.08 -13.19
N HIS A 117 16.17 13.37 -14.24
CA HIS A 117 16.80 13.96 -15.40
C HIS A 117 15.87 14.93 -16.15
N HIS A 118 14.63 14.54 -16.39
CA HIS A 118 13.66 15.40 -17.07
C HIS A 118 13.23 16.60 -16.21
N LEU A 119 13.08 16.42 -14.88
CA LEU A 119 12.81 17.53 -13.98
C LEU A 119 13.94 18.58 -14.01
N ALA A 120 15.19 18.13 -13.97
CA ALA A 120 16.36 19.03 -14.08
C ALA A 120 16.38 19.77 -15.42
N ARG A 121 16.12 19.08 -16.54
CA ARG A 121 16.04 19.71 -17.87
C ARG A 121 14.92 20.73 -18.01
N CYS A 122 13.81 20.55 -17.30
CA CYS A 122 12.71 21.50 -17.26
C CYS A 122 12.90 22.61 -16.21
N GLY A 123 14.03 22.66 -15.51
CA GLY A 123 14.31 23.67 -14.50
C GLY A 123 13.48 23.57 -13.24
N VAL A 124 12.94 22.37 -12.93
CA VAL A 124 12.19 22.12 -11.69
C VAL A 124 13.14 22.10 -10.50
N GLU A 125 12.85 22.94 -9.51
CA GLU A 125 13.59 22.96 -8.24
C GLU A 125 13.08 21.85 -7.31
N VAL A 126 13.95 20.91 -6.91
CA VAL A 126 13.61 19.87 -5.93
C VAL A 126 14.34 20.14 -4.63
N ARG A 127 13.60 20.52 -3.59
CA ARG A 127 14.11 20.79 -2.25
C ARG A 127 13.81 19.61 -1.34
N THR A 128 14.85 18.93 -0.90
CA THR A 128 14.77 17.78 0.01
C THR A 128 14.99 18.19 1.47
N GLY A 129 14.63 17.32 2.43
CA GLY A 129 14.69 17.65 3.85
C GLY A 129 13.62 18.67 4.28
N CYS A 130 12.62 18.95 3.45
CA CYS A 130 11.60 19.97 3.69
C CYS A 130 10.31 19.37 4.26
N THR A 131 10.02 19.62 5.53
CA THR A 131 8.81 19.13 6.19
C THR A 131 7.73 20.21 6.19
N VAL A 132 6.67 19.99 5.41
CA VAL A 132 5.52 20.90 5.33
C VAL A 132 4.79 20.92 6.68
N GLN A 133 4.45 22.15 7.12
CA GLN A 133 3.76 22.38 8.38
C GLN A 133 2.33 22.88 8.16
N THR A 134 2.16 23.98 7.41
CA THR A 134 0.85 24.60 7.20
C THR A 134 0.69 25.12 5.77
N LEU A 135 -0.57 25.24 5.37
CA LEU A 135 -1.01 25.95 4.17
C LEU A 135 -2.01 27.03 4.58
N SER A 136 -1.82 28.21 4.08
CA SER A 136 -2.79 29.29 4.22
C SER A 136 -3.11 29.91 2.87
N GLN A 137 -4.38 30.25 2.66
CA GLN A 137 -4.80 31.00 1.47
C GLN A 137 -4.45 32.47 1.64
N SER A 138 -3.94 33.09 0.59
CA SER A 138 -3.60 34.52 0.53
C SER A 138 -4.21 35.16 -0.71
N ARG A 139 -4.16 36.49 -0.84
CA ARG A 139 -4.62 37.16 -2.05
C ARG A 139 -3.87 36.59 -3.28
N GLY A 140 -4.62 35.92 -4.16
CA GLY A 140 -4.12 35.40 -5.43
C GLY A 140 -3.40 34.06 -5.38
N GLY A 141 -3.37 33.34 -4.22
CA GLY A 141 -2.70 32.05 -4.13
C GLY A 141 -2.60 31.51 -2.71
N TYR A 142 -1.48 30.87 -2.41
CA TYR A 142 -1.23 30.15 -1.17
C TYR A 142 0.13 30.53 -0.56
N VAL A 143 0.24 30.38 0.76
CA VAL A 143 1.51 30.43 1.49
C VAL A 143 1.67 29.09 2.19
N VAL A 144 2.77 28.39 1.92
CA VAL A 144 3.15 27.13 2.58
C VAL A 144 4.30 27.42 3.54
N LEU A 145 4.12 27.07 4.80
CA LEU A 145 5.15 27.07 5.83
C LEU A 145 5.74 25.66 5.92
N PHE A 146 7.04 25.56 5.99
CA PHE A 146 7.76 24.29 6.13
C PHE A 146 9.08 24.50 6.89
N SER A 147 9.58 23.45 7.54
CA SER A 147 10.95 23.41 8.06
C SER A 147 11.87 22.88 6.97
N ASN A 148 13.01 23.53 6.77
CA ASN A 148 14.03 23.07 5.83
C ASN A 148 14.93 21.96 6.42
N ALA A 149 15.94 21.51 5.69
CA ALA A 149 16.85 20.44 6.09
C ALA A 149 17.63 20.76 7.39
N ASP A 150 17.88 22.04 7.65
CA ASP A 150 18.58 22.53 8.86
C ASP A 150 17.64 22.74 10.04
N GLY A 151 16.34 22.46 9.87
CA GLY A 151 15.29 22.66 10.87
C GLY A 151 14.79 24.09 11.00
N ALA A 152 15.23 25.01 10.14
CA ALA A 152 14.73 26.39 10.14
C ALA A 152 13.38 26.49 9.41
N ASP A 153 12.49 27.32 9.94
CA ASP A 153 11.20 27.56 9.33
C ASP A 153 11.32 28.55 8.16
N GLU A 154 10.77 28.13 7.03
CA GLU A 154 10.69 28.92 5.80
C GLU A 154 9.26 28.97 5.27
N SER A 155 8.98 29.96 4.42
CA SER A 155 7.70 30.03 3.73
C SER A 155 7.88 30.30 2.24
N LEU A 156 7.01 29.69 1.43
CA LEU A 156 6.91 29.95 0.00
C LEU A 156 5.50 30.37 -0.39
N ARG A 157 5.42 31.38 -1.24
CA ARG A 157 4.16 31.76 -1.90
C ARG A 157 4.05 31.00 -3.22
N ALA A 158 2.86 30.53 -3.52
CA ALA A 158 2.56 29.83 -4.76
C ALA A 158 1.18 30.24 -5.31
N ASP A 159 1.08 30.29 -6.63
CA ASP A 159 -0.20 30.47 -7.29
C ASP A 159 -1.01 29.17 -7.26
N ALA A 160 -0.37 27.99 -7.36
CA ALA A 160 -0.96 26.69 -7.24
C ALA A 160 -0.18 25.78 -6.31
N VAL A 161 -0.90 24.87 -5.63
CA VAL A 161 -0.31 23.87 -4.75
C VAL A 161 -0.89 22.50 -5.10
N VAL A 162 -0.01 21.52 -5.34
CA VAL A 162 -0.39 20.12 -5.53
C VAL A 162 0.08 19.30 -4.34
N CYS A 163 -0.86 18.75 -3.58
CA CYS A 163 -0.62 17.93 -2.40
C CYS A 163 -0.47 16.46 -2.81
N ALA A 164 0.76 15.96 -2.82
CA ALA A 164 1.16 14.61 -3.22
C ALA A 164 1.91 13.87 -2.10
N MET A 165 1.50 14.10 -0.83
CA MET A 165 2.24 13.65 0.37
C MET A 165 1.96 12.20 0.76
N GLY A 166 1.21 11.45 -0.07
CA GLY A 166 0.94 10.02 0.14
C GLY A 166 0.01 9.73 1.31
N GLY A 167 0.00 8.47 1.73
CA GLY A 167 -0.85 7.94 2.80
C GLY A 167 -0.08 7.53 4.05
N SER A 168 -0.55 6.44 4.71
CA SER A 168 0.05 5.89 5.95
C SER A 168 0.88 4.62 5.69
N ALA A 169 0.68 3.94 4.56
CA ALA A 169 1.31 2.66 4.27
C ALA A 169 2.82 2.80 3.97
N GLY A 170 3.61 1.91 4.58
CA GLY A 170 5.06 1.88 4.40
C GLY A 170 5.81 2.99 5.12
N PRO A 171 5.65 3.16 6.47
CA PRO A 171 6.30 4.23 7.24
C PRO A 171 7.83 4.20 7.13
N GLN A 172 8.44 3.04 6.86
CA GLN A 172 9.88 2.90 6.57
C GLN A 172 10.32 3.68 5.32
N PHE A 173 9.39 4.06 4.45
CA PHE A 173 9.65 4.88 3.26
C PHE A 173 9.38 6.36 3.49
N GLY A 174 9.06 6.77 4.73
CA GLY A 174 8.85 8.16 5.11
C GLY A 174 7.38 8.61 5.07
N THR A 175 6.42 7.70 4.92
CA THR A 175 4.98 7.99 5.03
C THR A 175 4.54 7.91 6.51
N ASP A 176 3.62 8.79 6.92
CA ASP A 176 3.10 8.84 8.30
C ASP A 176 1.61 9.20 8.35
N GLY A 177 0.93 9.18 7.21
CA GLY A 177 -0.47 9.61 7.09
C GLY A 177 -0.66 11.13 7.15
N PHE A 178 0.40 11.90 6.95
CA PHE A 178 0.29 13.36 6.95
C PHE A 178 -0.58 13.87 5.79
N GLY A 179 -0.51 13.28 4.60
CA GLY A 179 -1.31 13.67 3.43
C GLY A 179 -2.81 13.75 3.71
N PRO A 180 -3.47 12.64 4.14
CA PRO A 180 -4.90 12.67 4.51
C PRO A 180 -5.19 13.62 5.67
N ARG A 181 -4.34 13.66 6.73
CA ARG A 181 -4.53 14.62 7.83
C ARG A 181 -4.45 16.07 7.35
N PHE A 182 -3.55 16.37 6.45
CA PHE A 182 -3.43 17.69 5.84
C PHE A 182 -4.66 18.04 5.00
N ALA A 183 -5.21 17.09 4.23
CA ALA A 183 -6.45 17.29 3.49
C ALA A 183 -7.62 17.60 4.43
N ALA A 184 -7.73 16.89 5.56
CA ALA A 184 -8.75 17.19 6.58
C ALA A 184 -8.57 18.59 7.19
N GLN A 185 -7.33 19.00 7.43
CA GLN A 185 -7.03 20.36 7.91
C GLN A 185 -7.44 21.42 6.88
N CYS A 186 -7.37 21.12 5.59
CA CYS A 186 -7.90 21.98 4.53
C CYS A 186 -9.45 21.96 4.43
N GLY A 187 -10.13 21.21 5.31
CA GLY A 187 -11.60 21.10 5.33
C GLY A 187 -12.18 19.94 4.54
N GLY A 188 -11.34 19.04 4.02
CA GLY A 188 -11.77 17.87 3.26
C GLY A 188 -12.33 16.76 4.14
N ALA A 189 -13.41 16.10 3.68
CA ALA A 189 -13.94 14.90 4.31
C ALA A 189 -13.04 13.70 4.05
N LEU A 190 -12.81 12.88 5.09
CA LEU A 190 -11.98 11.68 4.98
C LEU A 190 -12.81 10.41 5.06
N ALA A 191 -12.59 9.48 4.16
CA ALA A 191 -12.89 8.07 4.38
C ALA A 191 -11.91 7.50 5.42
N PRO A 192 -12.36 6.62 6.35
CA PRO A 192 -11.51 6.06 7.39
C PRO A 192 -10.29 5.35 6.82
N LEU A 193 -9.11 5.59 7.41
CA LEU A 193 -7.86 5.00 6.96
C LEU A 193 -7.69 3.57 7.49
N TYR A 194 -7.23 2.65 6.64
CA TYR A 194 -6.91 1.28 7.02
C TYR A 194 -5.73 0.73 6.20
N PRO A 195 -4.94 -0.21 6.76
CA PRO A 195 -3.85 -0.85 6.02
C PRO A 195 -4.43 -1.75 4.92
N CYS A 196 -3.94 -1.60 3.69
CA CYS A 196 -4.46 -2.26 2.52
C CYS A 196 -3.34 -2.90 1.69
N LEU A 197 -3.67 -3.91 0.88
CA LEU A 197 -2.72 -4.76 0.17
C LEU A 197 -1.65 -5.29 1.15
N THR A 198 -2.11 -5.93 2.21
CA THR A 198 -1.27 -6.47 3.29
C THR A 198 -1.59 -7.94 3.56
N ALA A 199 -0.74 -8.62 4.30
CA ALA A 199 -1.03 -9.97 4.78
C ALA A 199 -2.09 -9.95 5.90
N LEU A 200 -2.67 -11.13 6.18
CA LEU A 200 -3.62 -11.35 7.27
C LEU A 200 -2.96 -12.18 8.37
N GLN A 201 -3.06 -11.70 9.60
CA GLN A 201 -2.71 -12.47 10.79
C GLN A 201 -3.90 -13.37 11.16
N CYS A 202 -3.61 -14.63 11.49
CA CYS A 202 -4.58 -15.58 12.04
C CYS A 202 -4.41 -15.68 13.56
N ALA A 203 -5.51 -15.79 14.29
CA ALA A 203 -5.46 -15.98 15.74
C ALA A 203 -4.71 -17.27 16.15
N LYS A 204 -4.80 -18.31 15.32
CA LYS A 204 -4.13 -19.62 15.51
C LYS A 204 -3.46 -20.04 14.19
N PRO A 205 -2.30 -19.50 13.82
CA PRO A 205 -1.62 -19.87 12.59
C PRO A 205 -0.98 -21.27 12.71
N ASP A 206 -1.05 -22.05 11.63
CA ASP A 206 -0.26 -23.28 11.56
C ASP A 206 1.15 -22.98 11.07
N LYS A 207 2.09 -22.80 11.99
CA LYS A 207 3.48 -22.46 11.70
C LYS A 207 4.21 -23.48 10.84
N ARG A 208 3.72 -24.74 10.77
CA ARG A 208 4.31 -25.81 9.93
C ARG A 208 4.15 -25.50 8.45
N LEU A 209 3.15 -24.66 8.10
CA LEU A 209 2.87 -24.24 6.73
C LEU A 209 3.70 -23.03 6.29
N ALA A 210 4.48 -22.43 7.16
CA ALA A 210 5.27 -21.23 6.82
C ALA A 210 6.14 -21.45 5.58
N GLY A 211 6.04 -20.51 4.62
CA GLY A 211 6.76 -20.53 3.35
C GLY A 211 6.09 -21.34 2.23
N ILE A 212 5.02 -22.10 2.52
CA ILE A 212 4.29 -22.86 1.50
C ILE A 212 3.44 -21.89 0.67
N ARG A 213 3.42 -22.13 -0.63
CA ARG A 213 2.58 -21.44 -1.60
C ARG A 213 1.66 -22.43 -2.29
N ALA A 214 0.43 -21.99 -2.56
CA ALA A 214 -0.54 -22.76 -3.32
C ALA A 214 -1.38 -21.84 -4.21
N LYS A 215 -1.78 -22.32 -5.38
CA LYS A 215 -2.85 -21.69 -6.15
C LYS A 215 -4.19 -22.00 -5.47
N ALA A 216 -5.03 -20.99 -5.32
CA ALA A 216 -6.32 -21.13 -4.68
C ALA A 216 -7.33 -20.13 -5.24
N HIS A 217 -8.60 -20.38 -5.00
CA HIS A 217 -9.63 -19.36 -4.97
C HIS A 217 -9.87 -18.98 -3.51
N ALA A 218 -9.67 -17.70 -3.20
CA ALA A 218 -9.79 -17.16 -1.86
C ALA A 218 -10.99 -16.22 -1.79
N ALA A 219 -11.92 -16.47 -0.89
CA ALA A 219 -13.13 -15.69 -0.69
C ALA A 219 -13.14 -15.06 0.71
N LEU A 220 -13.43 -13.75 0.78
CA LEU A 220 -13.51 -12.97 2.02
C LEU A 220 -14.97 -12.81 2.44
N TYR A 221 -15.25 -13.09 3.70
CA TYR A 221 -16.58 -12.96 4.30
C TYR A 221 -16.56 -11.98 5.48
N ASN A 222 -17.71 -11.35 5.74
CA ASN A 222 -18.06 -10.73 7.02
C ASN A 222 -19.21 -11.53 7.63
N GLY A 223 -18.90 -12.39 8.60
CA GLY A 223 -19.84 -13.42 9.05
C GLY A 223 -20.17 -14.41 7.92
N SER A 224 -21.43 -14.42 7.44
CA SER A 224 -21.88 -15.24 6.30
C SER A 224 -21.91 -14.48 4.96
N THR A 225 -21.71 -13.16 4.96
CA THR A 225 -21.80 -12.34 3.75
C THR A 225 -20.48 -12.34 2.99
N LEU A 226 -20.51 -12.80 1.74
CA LEU A 226 -19.36 -12.69 0.82
C LEU A 226 -19.11 -11.21 0.49
N LEU A 227 -17.88 -10.73 0.68
CA LEU A 227 -17.46 -9.38 0.36
C LEU A 227 -16.70 -9.30 -0.97
N ALA A 228 -15.82 -10.26 -1.22
CA ALA A 228 -15.00 -10.34 -2.43
C ALA A 228 -14.35 -11.72 -2.54
N ASP A 229 -13.95 -12.08 -3.76
CA ASP A 229 -13.19 -13.29 -4.02
C ASP A 229 -12.18 -13.08 -5.16
N TYR A 230 -11.05 -13.77 -5.05
CA TYR A 230 -9.98 -13.71 -6.06
C TYR A 230 -9.29 -15.07 -6.22
N ARG A 231 -8.98 -15.41 -7.47
CA ARG A 231 -8.08 -16.53 -7.79
C ARG A 231 -6.64 -16.05 -7.83
N GLY A 232 -5.73 -16.84 -7.26
CA GLY A 232 -4.31 -16.50 -7.27
C GLY A 232 -3.46 -17.35 -6.36
N GLU A 233 -2.22 -16.92 -6.14
CA GLU A 233 -1.32 -17.56 -5.20
C GLU A 233 -1.62 -17.10 -3.77
N VAL A 234 -1.84 -18.05 -2.88
CA VAL A 234 -1.85 -17.90 -1.41
C VAL A 234 -0.49 -18.32 -0.90
N GLN A 235 0.08 -17.55 0.01
CA GLN A 235 1.28 -17.90 0.75
C GLN A 235 0.93 -18.04 2.24
N PHE A 236 1.21 -19.21 2.78
CA PHE A 236 1.12 -19.45 4.22
C PHE A 236 2.37 -18.90 4.90
N THR A 237 2.17 -18.21 6.02
CA THR A 237 3.24 -17.62 6.83
C THR A 237 3.17 -18.18 8.26
N ASP A 238 4.18 -17.91 9.07
CA ASP A 238 4.21 -18.28 10.49
C ASP A 238 3.20 -17.50 11.35
N TYR A 239 2.60 -16.44 10.79
CA TYR A 239 1.57 -15.60 11.44
C TYR A 239 0.20 -15.66 10.75
N GLY A 240 0.06 -16.26 9.57
CA GLY A 240 -1.21 -16.33 8.87
C GLY A 240 -1.12 -16.50 7.35
N LEU A 241 -1.89 -15.68 6.61
CA LEU A 241 -2.05 -15.77 5.17
C LEU A 241 -1.48 -14.54 4.45
N SER A 242 -0.82 -14.77 3.34
CA SER A 242 -0.29 -13.76 2.42
C SER A 242 -0.47 -14.22 0.97
N GLY A 243 0.17 -13.55 0.03
CA GLY A 243 0.04 -13.82 -1.40
C GLY A 243 -0.90 -12.82 -2.07
N ILE A 244 -0.85 -12.76 -3.40
CA ILE A 244 -1.48 -11.67 -4.16
C ILE A 244 -3.00 -11.66 -3.96
N CYS A 245 -3.67 -12.82 -4.03
CA CYS A 245 -5.13 -12.88 -3.86
C CYS A 245 -5.56 -12.52 -2.43
N ILE A 246 -4.78 -12.88 -1.40
CA ILE A 246 -5.04 -12.48 -0.01
C ILE A 246 -4.86 -10.97 0.16
N MET A 247 -3.80 -10.40 -0.40
CA MET A 247 -3.58 -8.95 -0.34
C MET A 247 -4.71 -8.18 -1.04
N ASP A 248 -5.16 -8.65 -2.21
CA ASP A 248 -6.29 -8.04 -2.92
C ASP A 248 -7.60 -8.09 -2.11
N LEU A 249 -7.85 -9.17 -1.35
CA LEU A 249 -8.99 -9.26 -0.42
C LEU A 249 -8.97 -8.17 0.65
N THR A 250 -7.78 -7.78 1.15
CA THR A 250 -7.68 -6.77 2.21
C THR A 250 -8.15 -5.37 1.80
N ARG A 251 -8.33 -5.10 0.51
CA ARG A 251 -8.97 -3.86 0.03
C ARG A 251 -10.42 -3.72 0.49
N HIS A 252 -11.06 -4.84 0.80
CA HIS A 252 -12.46 -4.92 1.25
C HIS A 252 -12.57 -5.02 2.78
N LEU A 253 -11.42 -5.08 3.49
CA LEU A 253 -11.36 -5.08 4.96
C LEU A 253 -11.39 -3.66 5.54
N THR A 254 -12.44 -2.92 5.20
CA THR A 254 -12.66 -1.60 5.79
C THR A 254 -12.93 -1.71 7.30
N PRO A 255 -12.80 -0.61 8.07
CA PRO A 255 -13.11 -0.62 9.51
C PRO A 255 -14.55 -1.02 9.88
N ALA A 256 -15.45 -1.08 8.90
CA ALA A 256 -16.82 -1.55 9.08
C ALA A 256 -16.93 -3.08 9.18
N VAL A 257 -15.97 -3.84 8.67
CA VAL A 257 -15.95 -5.32 8.72
C VAL A 257 -15.57 -5.77 10.13
N LYS A 258 -16.46 -6.52 10.80
CA LYS A 258 -16.29 -6.88 12.22
C LYS A 258 -15.87 -8.33 12.44
N SER A 259 -16.27 -9.23 11.56
CA SER A 259 -16.02 -10.68 11.69
C SER A 259 -15.43 -11.23 10.39
N PRO A 260 -14.21 -10.83 10.02
CA PRO A 260 -13.59 -11.28 8.77
C PRO A 260 -13.23 -12.76 8.85
N ALA A 261 -13.56 -13.48 7.79
CA ALA A 261 -13.11 -14.84 7.54
C ALA A 261 -12.66 -14.97 6.08
N VAL A 262 -11.65 -15.79 5.85
CA VAL A 262 -11.22 -16.18 4.50
C VAL A 262 -11.46 -17.67 4.33
N GLU A 263 -12.11 -18.03 3.24
CA GLU A 263 -12.29 -19.40 2.79
C GLU A 263 -11.40 -19.66 1.58
N LEU A 264 -10.66 -20.76 1.61
CA LEU A 264 -9.75 -21.18 0.55
C LEU A 264 -10.30 -22.43 -0.13
N ASP A 265 -10.47 -22.34 -1.44
CA ASP A 265 -10.64 -23.49 -2.33
C ASP A 265 -9.28 -23.79 -3.00
N LEU A 266 -8.66 -24.90 -2.65
CA LEU A 266 -7.37 -25.33 -3.19
C LEU A 266 -7.48 -26.13 -4.50
N PHE A 267 -8.70 -26.41 -4.95
CA PHE A 267 -9.00 -27.12 -6.20
C PHE A 267 -10.09 -26.37 -7.00
N PRO A 268 -9.86 -25.10 -7.37
CA PRO A 268 -10.91 -24.23 -7.92
C PRO A 268 -11.44 -24.68 -9.29
N ASP A 269 -10.72 -25.56 -9.97
CA ASP A 269 -11.07 -26.07 -11.29
C ASP A 269 -11.80 -27.42 -11.25
N VAL A 270 -12.02 -27.99 -10.05
CA VAL A 270 -12.65 -29.30 -9.85
C VAL A 270 -13.89 -29.14 -8.95
N ALA A 271 -15.04 -29.63 -9.40
CA ALA A 271 -16.25 -29.68 -8.57
C ALA A 271 -16.06 -30.60 -7.35
N GLU A 272 -16.75 -30.32 -6.23
CA GLU A 272 -16.53 -31.03 -4.96
C GLU A 272 -16.78 -32.54 -5.08
N ASP A 273 -17.89 -32.96 -5.74
CA ASP A 273 -18.20 -34.38 -5.96
C ASP A 273 -17.14 -35.06 -6.84
N ALA A 274 -16.69 -34.39 -7.91
CA ALA A 274 -15.63 -34.87 -8.77
C ALA A 274 -14.29 -34.98 -8.02
N LEU A 275 -14.00 -34.05 -7.09
CA LEU A 275 -12.80 -34.07 -6.27
C LEU A 275 -12.82 -35.26 -5.29
N SER A 276 -13.97 -35.56 -4.67
CA SER A 276 -14.15 -36.73 -3.81
C SER A 276 -13.90 -38.03 -4.60
N ALA A 277 -14.46 -38.12 -5.81
CA ALA A 277 -14.26 -39.30 -6.67
C ALA A 277 -12.79 -39.43 -7.13
N LEU A 278 -12.12 -38.30 -7.47
CA LEU A 278 -10.72 -38.26 -7.82
C LEU A 278 -9.84 -38.76 -6.67
N PHE A 279 -10.13 -38.33 -5.43
CA PHE A 279 -9.39 -38.76 -4.24
C PHE A 279 -9.52 -40.28 -4.02
N ALA A 280 -10.73 -40.84 -4.13
CA ALA A 280 -10.94 -42.27 -3.99
C ALA A 280 -10.24 -43.06 -5.13
N ALA A 281 -10.38 -42.63 -6.39
CA ALA A 281 -9.78 -43.29 -7.55
C ALA A 281 -8.25 -43.25 -7.55
N ARG A 282 -7.65 -42.34 -6.79
CA ARG A 282 -6.19 -42.19 -6.70
C ARG A 282 -5.56 -43.27 -5.81
N VAL A 283 -6.29 -43.79 -4.82
CA VAL A 283 -5.74 -44.68 -3.79
C VAL A 283 -4.99 -45.88 -4.37
N PRO A 284 -5.52 -46.63 -5.36
CA PRO A 284 -4.82 -47.79 -5.92
C PRO A 284 -3.51 -47.45 -6.67
N LEU A 285 -3.28 -46.16 -6.95
CA LEU A 285 -2.11 -45.69 -7.70
C LEU A 285 -0.98 -45.22 -6.79
N LEU A 286 -1.19 -45.23 -5.48
CA LEU A 286 -0.25 -44.67 -4.50
C LEU A 286 0.92 -45.64 -4.25
N PRO A 287 2.13 -45.10 -3.98
CA PRO A 287 3.30 -45.89 -3.65
C PRO A 287 3.27 -46.44 -2.21
N GLY A 288 2.32 -45.99 -1.37
CA GLY A 288 2.19 -46.33 0.04
C GLY A 288 0.80 -46.04 0.59
N ASP A 289 0.52 -46.50 1.82
CA ASP A 289 -0.80 -46.57 2.41
C ASP A 289 -1.10 -45.44 3.40
N THR A 290 -0.17 -44.49 3.55
CA THR A 290 -0.30 -43.43 4.56
C THR A 290 -0.97 -42.19 4.01
N ALA A 291 -1.56 -41.40 4.91
CA ALA A 291 -2.06 -40.06 4.59
C ALA A 291 -0.95 -39.14 3.98
N ALA A 292 0.32 -39.37 4.31
CA ALA A 292 1.44 -38.62 3.75
C ALA A 292 1.68 -39.02 2.28
N ASP A 293 1.64 -40.31 1.98
CA ASP A 293 1.81 -40.83 0.63
C ASP A 293 0.69 -40.37 -0.31
N PHE A 294 -0.51 -40.23 0.23
CA PHE A 294 -1.68 -39.76 -0.52
C PHE A 294 -1.44 -38.41 -1.22
N TRP A 295 -0.67 -37.50 -0.64
CA TRP A 295 -0.46 -36.17 -1.20
C TRP A 295 0.69 -36.08 -2.20
N LEU A 296 1.48 -37.14 -2.36
CA LEU A 296 2.60 -37.16 -3.33
C LEU A 296 2.11 -36.89 -4.75
N GLY A 297 2.65 -35.85 -5.39
CA GLY A 297 2.26 -35.45 -6.75
C GLY A 297 0.89 -34.76 -6.86
N LEU A 298 0.22 -34.45 -5.76
CA LEU A 298 -1.08 -33.75 -5.74
C LEU A 298 -0.95 -32.36 -5.07
N LEU A 299 -0.47 -32.34 -3.83
CA LEU A 299 -0.22 -31.10 -3.07
C LEU A 299 1.10 -31.21 -2.31
N ASN A 300 1.60 -30.08 -1.82
CA ASN A 300 2.68 -30.08 -0.83
C ASN A 300 2.29 -30.95 0.37
N ALA A 301 3.16 -31.88 0.78
CA ALA A 301 2.86 -32.85 1.83
C ALA A 301 2.43 -32.24 3.16
N LYS A 302 3.04 -31.08 3.57
CA LYS A 302 2.64 -30.39 4.80
C LYS A 302 1.23 -29.77 4.67
N LEU A 303 0.93 -29.20 3.50
CA LEU A 303 -0.38 -28.62 3.20
C LEU A 303 -1.46 -29.71 3.20
N GLY A 304 -1.19 -30.83 2.54
CA GLY A 304 -2.08 -31.97 2.52
C GLY A 304 -2.33 -32.55 3.92
N ARG A 305 -1.30 -32.66 4.76
CA ARG A 305 -1.46 -33.08 6.16
C ARG A 305 -2.35 -32.14 6.96
N ALA A 306 -2.20 -30.81 6.75
CA ALA A 306 -3.05 -29.82 7.42
C ALA A 306 -4.53 -29.95 6.98
N LEU A 307 -4.78 -30.19 5.69
CA LEU A 307 -6.13 -30.46 5.16
C LEU A 307 -6.71 -31.76 5.74
N TRP A 308 -5.91 -32.81 5.85
CA TRP A 308 -6.33 -34.07 6.46
C TRP A 308 -6.80 -33.86 7.90
N GLN A 309 -6.06 -33.08 8.67
CA GLN A 309 -6.43 -32.69 10.04
C GLN A 309 -7.69 -31.80 10.06
N ALA A 310 -7.80 -30.83 9.14
CA ALA A 310 -8.98 -29.97 9.03
C ALA A 310 -10.25 -30.76 8.68
N ALA A 311 -10.13 -31.84 7.89
CA ALA A 311 -11.22 -32.76 7.59
C ALA A 311 -11.59 -33.68 8.78
N GLY A 312 -10.81 -33.66 9.86
CA GLY A 312 -11.02 -34.52 11.02
C GLY A 312 -10.84 -36.01 10.72
N LEU A 313 -9.97 -36.31 9.75
CA LEU A 313 -9.71 -37.69 9.35
C LEU A 313 -8.69 -38.37 10.28
N PRO A 314 -8.86 -39.70 10.56
CA PRO A 314 -7.88 -40.43 11.35
C PRO A 314 -6.57 -40.62 10.60
N ASP A 315 -5.47 -40.70 11.32
CA ASP A 315 -4.18 -41.12 10.76
C ASP A 315 -4.18 -42.65 10.59
N ALA A 316 -4.78 -43.10 9.49
CA ALA A 316 -5.07 -44.51 9.20
C ALA A 316 -4.69 -44.83 7.75
N ASP A 317 -4.69 -46.12 7.44
CA ASP A 317 -4.53 -46.64 6.08
C ASP A 317 -5.58 -46.03 5.14
N VAL A 318 -5.11 -45.32 4.10
CA VAL A 318 -5.97 -44.61 3.14
C VAL A 318 -6.93 -45.53 2.38
N HIS A 319 -6.60 -46.84 2.25
CA HIS A 319 -7.46 -47.84 1.62
C HIS A 319 -8.69 -48.17 2.43
N ARG A 320 -8.72 -47.80 3.72
CA ARG A 320 -9.86 -48.07 4.63
C ARG A 320 -10.83 -46.92 4.76
N LEU A 321 -10.56 -45.79 4.07
CA LEU A 321 -11.45 -44.63 4.13
C LEU A 321 -12.77 -44.91 3.39
N SER A 322 -13.87 -44.56 4.02
CA SER A 322 -15.22 -44.65 3.46
C SER A 322 -15.46 -43.51 2.45
N ALA A 323 -16.45 -43.66 1.59
CA ALA A 323 -16.89 -42.59 0.67
C ALA A 323 -17.22 -41.29 1.40
N ALA A 324 -17.85 -41.35 2.57
CA ALA A 324 -18.17 -40.19 3.39
C ALA A 324 -16.90 -39.48 3.92
N GLN A 325 -15.81 -40.19 4.17
CA GLN A 325 -14.53 -39.58 4.57
C GLN A 325 -13.85 -38.90 3.40
N TRP A 326 -13.91 -39.46 2.19
CA TRP A 326 -13.43 -38.78 0.97
C TRP A 326 -14.22 -37.50 0.67
N GLN A 327 -15.56 -37.52 0.87
CA GLN A 327 -16.36 -36.28 0.77
C GLN A 327 -15.95 -35.24 1.79
N LYS A 328 -15.70 -35.62 3.06
CA LYS A 328 -15.19 -34.68 4.07
C LYS A 328 -13.85 -34.06 3.68
N LEU A 329 -12.95 -34.85 3.09
CA LEU A 329 -11.66 -34.33 2.64
C LEU A 329 -11.82 -33.38 1.46
N ALA A 330 -12.68 -33.73 0.49
CA ALA A 330 -13.00 -32.86 -0.65
C ALA A 330 -13.62 -31.54 -0.17
N HIS A 331 -14.58 -31.62 0.76
CA HIS A 331 -15.18 -30.44 1.38
C HIS A 331 -14.15 -29.56 2.07
N ALA A 332 -13.28 -30.13 2.91
CA ALA A 332 -12.21 -29.38 3.58
C ALA A 332 -11.23 -28.74 2.59
N ALA A 333 -10.96 -29.38 1.46
CA ALA A 333 -10.07 -28.85 0.42
C ALA A 333 -10.70 -27.72 -0.39
N LYS A 334 -12.03 -27.67 -0.48
CA LYS A 334 -12.81 -26.65 -1.18
C LYS A 334 -13.24 -25.49 -0.28
N HIS A 335 -13.42 -25.73 1.03
CA HIS A 335 -14.00 -24.80 1.99
C HIS A 335 -13.11 -24.64 3.24
N TRP A 336 -11.80 -24.54 3.03
CA TRP A 336 -10.86 -24.37 4.15
C TRP A 336 -10.95 -22.98 4.74
N ARG A 337 -11.64 -22.84 5.88
CA ARG A 337 -12.00 -21.56 6.47
C ARG A 337 -11.03 -21.13 7.57
N PHE A 338 -10.64 -19.86 7.52
CA PHE A 338 -9.79 -19.16 8.48
C PHE A 338 -10.58 -18.01 9.09
N GLU A 339 -10.70 -18.00 10.41
CA GLU A 339 -11.43 -17.00 11.19
C GLU A 339 -10.51 -16.24 12.13
N GLY A 340 -11.04 -15.16 12.77
CA GLY A 340 -10.26 -14.34 13.68
C GLY A 340 -9.08 -13.65 12.98
N LEU A 341 -9.31 -13.22 11.76
CA LEU A 341 -8.30 -12.60 10.91
C LEU A 341 -8.18 -11.11 11.22
N THR A 342 -6.95 -10.60 11.19
CA THR A 342 -6.66 -9.17 11.28
C THR A 342 -5.63 -8.76 10.21
N PRO A 343 -5.82 -7.62 9.53
CA PRO A 343 -4.81 -7.12 8.62
C PRO A 343 -3.49 -6.84 9.37
N CYS A 344 -2.38 -7.16 8.73
CA CYS A 344 -1.09 -6.69 9.21
C CYS A 344 -1.03 -5.16 9.16
N GLY A 345 -0.22 -4.56 10.07
CA GLY A 345 -0.17 -3.12 10.24
C GLY A 345 0.48 -2.36 9.08
N TRP A 346 0.54 -1.05 9.21
CA TRP A 346 1.03 -0.09 8.22
C TRP A 346 2.42 -0.40 7.64
N LYS A 347 3.31 -1.01 8.44
CA LYS A 347 4.67 -1.37 8.00
C LYS A 347 4.66 -2.41 6.88
N GLN A 348 3.69 -3.31 6.86
CA GLN A 348 3.55 -4.37 5.87
C GLN A 348 2.59 -3.98 4.74
N ALA A 349 1.70 -3.02 5.00
CA ALA A 349 0.76 -2.54 3.99
C ALA A 349 1.49 -1.88 2.81
N GLN A 350 1.10 -2.23 1.60
CA GLN A 350 1.64 -1.61 0.38
C GLN A 350 0.98 -0.27 0.11
N VAL A 351 -0.32 -0.14 0.40
CA VAL A 351 -1.09 1.08 0.18
C VAL A 351 -2.04 1.36 1.35
N THR A 352 -2.50 2.60 1.40
CA THR A 352 -3.50 3.10 2.34
C THR A 352 -4.88 2.97 1.73
N GLY A 353 -5.79 2.27 2.40
CA GLY A 353 -7.22 2.34 2.11
C GLY A 353 -7.83 3.54 2.82
N GLY A 354 -8.88 4.13 2.25
CA GLY A 354 -9.43 5.41 2.69
C GLY A 354 -8.57 6.60 2.25
N GLY A 355 -8.84 7.77 2.78
CA GLY A 355 -8.17 9.01 2.40
C GLY A 355 -9.14 10.16 2.16
N LEU A 356 -8.72 11.23 1.49
CA LEU A 356 -9.59 12.32 1.09
C LEU A 356 -10.70 11.79 0.17
N ALA A 357 -11.95 12.03 0.54
CA ALA A 357 -13.09 11.59 -0.22
C ALA A 357 -13.04 12.15 -1.65
N LEU A 358 -13.25 11.30 -2.65
CA LEU A 358 -13.15 11.69 -4.05
C LEU A 358 -14.21 12.71 -4.46
N THR A 359 -15.33 12.78 -3.73
CA THR A 359 -16.39 13.78 -3.91
C THR A 359 -15.95 15.21 -3.60
N GLU A 360 -14.84 15.39 -2.88
CA GLU A 360 -14.25 16.69 -2.58
C GLU A 360 -13.48 17.31 -3.77
N LEU A 361 -13.34 16.56 -4.86
CA LEU A 361 -12.50 16.95 -5.98
C LEU A 361 -13.31 17.28 -7.22
N GLU A 362 -12.81 18.25 -8.00
CA GLU A 362 -13.19 18.48 -9.38
C GLU A 362 -12.55 17.41 -10.30
N PRO A 363 -13.02 17.23 -11.55
CA PRO A 363 -12.48 16.22 -12.45
C PRO A 363 -10.97 16.31 -12.72
N ASP A 364 -10.36 17.48 -12.54
CA ASP A 364 -8.94 17.74 -12.72
C ASP A 364 -8.12 17.63 -11.41
N PHE A 365 -8.70 17.04 -10.37
CA PHE A 365 -8.15 16.87 -9.04
C PHE A 365 -8.02 18.16 -8.21
N GLN A 366 -8.60 19.27 -8.67
CA GLN A 366 -8.69 20.49 -7.87
C GLN A 366 -9.64 20.27 -6.68
N PHE A 367 -9.24 20.74 -5.50
CA PHE A 367 -10.08 20.70 -4.32
C PHE A 367 -11.22 21.69 -4.44
N LYS A 368 -12.45 21.21 -4.28
CA LYS A 368 -13.67 22.01 -4.45
C LYS A 368 -13.68 23.21 -3.51
N GLY A 369 -14.02 24.37 -4.07
CA GLY A 369 -14.05 25.63 -3.31
C GLY A 369 -12.69 26.25 -3.04
N CYS A 370 -11.57 25.65 -3.42
CA CYS A 370 -10.20 26.13 -3.23
C CYS A 370 -9.44 26.17 -4.57
N PRO A 371 -9.68 27.18 -5.42
CA PRO A 371 -9.05 27.28 -6.73
C PRO A 371 -7.51 27.26 -6.64
N GLY A 372 -6.89 26.29 -7.35
CA GLY A 372 -5.44 26.08 -7.37
C GLY A 372 -4.88 25.23 -6.24
N LEU A 373 -5.70 24.62 -5.44
CA LEU A 373 -5.28 23.56 -4.52
C LEU A 373 -5.71 22.21 -5.10
N TYR A 374 -4.79 21.27 -5.20
CA TYR A 374 -4.99 19.95 -5.78
C TYR A 374 -4.55 18.87 -4.79
N PHE A 375 -5.23 17.72 -4.81
CA PHE A 375 -4.81 16.53 -4.07
C PHE A 375 -4.70 15.34 -5.03
N VAL A 376 -3.61 14.57 -4.91
CA VAL A 376 -3.29 13.48 -5.85
C VAL A 376 -2.69 12.25 -5.17
N GLY A 377 -2.67 11.13 -5.88
CA GLY A 377 -2.04 9.90 -5.46
C GLY A 377 -2.72 9.22 -4.27
N GLU A 378 -1.90 8.69 -3.38
CA GLU A 378 -2.35 7.87 -2.22
C GLU A 378 -2.92 8.71 -1.06
N THR A 379 -2.97 10.03 -1.19
CA THR A 379 -3.70 10.92 -0.26
C THR A 379 -5.22 10.73 -0.40
N LEU A 380 -5.67 10.26 -1.57
CA LEU A 380 -7.05 10.12 -1.98
C LEU A 380 -7.62 8.75 -1.60
N ASP A 381 -8.94 8.69 -1.36
CA ASP A 381 -9.68 7.45 -1.13
C ASP A 381 -9.80 6.64 -2.44
N CYS A 382 -8.69 6.12 -2.91
CA CYS A 382 -8.62 5.26 -4.08
C CYS A 382 -7.55 4.20 -3.90
N THR A 383 -7.96 2.93 -3.94
CA THR A 383 -7.07 1.79 -3.76
C THR A 383 -7.22 0.82 -4.93
N GLY A 384 -6.17 0.66 -5.72
CA GLY A 384 -6.09 -0.32 -6.81
C GLY A 384 -5.66 -1.71 -6.31
N ARG A 385 -5.90 -2.74 -7.13
CA ARG A 385 -5.39 -4.12 -6.93
C ARG A 385 -3.86 -4.16 -6.90
N CYS A 386 -3.31 -5.29 -6.45
CA CYS A 386 -1.90 -5.61 -6.65
C CYS A 386 -1.58 -5.69 -8.13
N GLY A 387 -0.50 -5.02 -8.58
CA GLY A 387 -0.03 -5.22 -9.95
C GLY A 387 -0.06 -4.01 -10.89
N GLY A 388 0.37 -2.83 -10.44
CA GLY A 388 0.53 -1.63 -11.27
C GLY A 388 -0.58 -0.59 -11.11
N TYR A 389 -1.76 -0.98 -10.69
CA TYR A 389 -2.93 -0.10 -10.58
C TYR A 389 -2.71 1.15 -9.71
N ASN A 390 -2.04 1.00 -8.56
CA ASN A 390 -1.79 2.11 -7.64
C ASN A 390 -0.76 3.12 -8.18
N LEU A 391 0.22 2.66 -8.94
CA LEU A 391 1.16 3.55 -9.64
C LEU A 391 0.51 4.24 -10.84
N HIS A 392 -0.34 3.54 -11.60
CA HIS A 392 -1.16 4.14 -12.64
C HIS A 392 -1.99 5.32 -12.10
N TRP A 393 -2.73 5.08 -10.99
CA TRP A 393 -3.49 6.13 -10.30
C TRP A 393 -2.60 7.29 -9.85
N ALA A 394 -1.46 6.99 -9.22
CA ALA A 394 -0.55 8.01 -8.68
C ALA A 394 0.03 8.88 -9.82
N PHE A 395 0.57 8.26 -10.87
CA PHE A 395 1.12 9.00 -12.01
C PHE A 395 0.03 9.75 -12.75
N GLY A 396 -1.11 9.12 -13.06
CA GLY A 396 -2.19 9.75 -13.84
C GLY A 396 -2.85 10.92 -13.13
N SER A 397 -3.13 10.80 -11.82
CA SER A 397 -3.66 11.91 -11.02
C SER A 397 -2.66 13.07 -10.93
N GLY A 398 -1.36 12.74 -10.75
CA GLY A 398 -0.28 13.74 -10.76
C GLY A 398 -0.20 14.47 -12.09
N LEU A 399 -0.21 13.75 -13.21
CA LEU A 399 -0.20 14.34 -14.56
C LEU A 399 -1.39 15.27 -14.80
N ALA A 400 -2.60 14.84 -14.42
CA ALA A 400 -3.81 15.62 -14.61
C ALA A 400 -3.77 16.93 -13.79
N ALA A 401 -3.43 16.82 -12.49
CA ALA A 401 -3.33 17.98 -11.61
C ALA A 401 -2.19 18.92 -12.01
N GLY A 402 -1.02 18.39 -12.38
CA GLY A 402 0.11 19.21 -12.83
C GLY A 402 -0.20 20.02 -14.07
N ARG A 403 -0.82 19.39 -15.08
CA ARG A 403 -1.29 20.08 -16.29
C ARG A 403 -2.35 21.14 -15.97
N SER A 404 -3.26 20.87 -15.03
CA SER A 404 -4.29 21.84 -14.64
C SER A 404 -3.72 22.99 -13.84
N ALA A 405 -2.79 22.73 -12.92
CA ALA A 405 -2.13 23.76 -12.11
C ALA A 405 -1.34 24.78 -12.93
N ALA A 406 -0.83 24.37 -14.09
CA ALA A 406 -0.04 25.22 -15.00
C ALA A 406 -0.91 26.05 -15.97
N LYS A 407 -2.22 25.79 -16.06
CA LYS A 407 -3.09 26.58 -16.92
C LYS A 407 -3.38 27.97 -16.32
N PRO A 408 -3.49 29.01 -17.18
CA PRO A 408 -3.90 30.33 -16.70
C PRO A 408 -5.24 30.26 -15.96
N ARG A 409 -5.30 30.82 -14.77
CA ARG A 409 -6.52 30.84 -13.99
C ARG A 409 -7.44 31.97 -14.45
N ARG A 410 -8.71 31.65 -14.63
CA ARG A 410 -9.74 32.68 -14.67
C ARG A 410 -9.88 33.26 -13.25
N ALA A 411 -9.84 34.57 -13.13
CA ALA A 411 -10.13 35.24 -11.86
C ALA A 411 -11.49 34.81 -11.35
N VAL A 412 -11.52 34.03 -10.28
CA VAL A 412 -12.77 33.66 -9.60
C VAL A 412 -13.00 34.69 -8.51
N PRO A 413 -14.20 35.31 -8.42
CA PRO A 413 -14.53 36.19 -7.30
C PRO A 413 -14.37 35.42 -5.99
N SER A 414 -13.75 36.07 -5.00
CA SER A 414 -13.48 35.51 -3.67
C SER A 414 -14.78 35.09 -2.97
N GLN A 415 -15.17 33.83 -3.08
CA GLN A 415 -16.22 33.23 -2.28
C GLN A 415 -15.62 32.15 -1.38
N LYS A 416 -15.77 32.39 -0.07
CA LYS A 416 -15.41 31.51 1.08
C LYS A 416 -13.89 31.24 1.24
N TYR A 417 -13.27 31.98 2.12
CA TYR A 417 -11.93 31.74 2.61
C TYR A 417 -11.86 30.36 3.31
N CYS A 418 -10.95 29.48 2.86
CA CYS A 418 -10.45 28.40 3.71
C CYS A 418 -9.88 29.06 4.98
N GLN A 419 -10.37 28.67 6.14
CA GLN A 419 -9.81 29.15 7.40
C GLN A 419 -8.30 28.79 7.46
N PRO A 420 -7.46 29.64 8.07
CA PRO A 420 -6.04 29.34 8.19
C PRO A 420 -5.87 28.02 8.97
N VAL A 421 -5.29 27.03 8.29
CA VAL A 421 -5.00 25.72 8.85
C VAL A 421 -3.80 25.88 9.78
N ARG A 422 -4.01 25.81 11.10
CA ARG A 422 -2.93 25.71 12.08
C ARG A 422 -2.69 24.24 12.39
N CYS A 423 -1.54 23.70 12.02
CA CYS A 423 -1.05 22.48 12.64
C CYS A 423 -0.81 22.79 14.13
N SER A 424 -1.64 22.26 15.02
CA SER A 424 -1.26 22.16 16.43
C SER A 424 -0.07 21.21 16.47
N ALA A 425 1.10 21.76 16.74
CA ALA A 425 2.29 20.98 17.04
C ALA A 425 1.92 20.02 18.19
N LEU A 426 2.01 18.73 17.94
CA LEU A 426 2.06 17.74 19.01
C LEU A 426 3.42 17.90 19.70
N SER A 427 3.52 18.94 20.57
CA SER A 427 4.53 19.01 21.61
C SER A 427 4.38 17.76 22.48
N GLY A 428 5.50 17.02 22.59
CA GLY A 428 5.60 15.73 23.23
C GLY A 428 4.86 15.62 24.57
N GLN A 429 3.81 14.87 24.60
CA GLN A 429 3.39 14.18 25.81
C GLN A 429 4.01 12.80 25.80
N LYS A 430 5.18 12.70 26.46
CA LYS A 430 5.62 11.44 27.06
C LYS A 430 4.53 11.02 28.05
N ARG A 431 3.62 10.16 27.63
CA ARG A 431 2.75 9.45 28.58
C ARG A 431 3.60 8.34 29.21
N ASN A 432 4.04 8.62 30.44
CA ASN A 432 4.47 7.57 31.35
C ASN A 432 3.27 6.63 31.59
N PHE A 433 3.36 5.43 31.12
CA PHE A 433 2.54 4.32 31.56
C PHE A 433 3.04 3.95 32.95
N THR A 434 2.40 4.45 33.99
CA THR A 434 2.49 3.89 35.33
C THR A 434 1.33 2.92 35.48
N ASP A 435 1.66 1.65 35.51
CA ASP A 435 0.81 0.58 36.03
C ASP A 435 0.41 0.91 37.48
N ARG A 436 -0.90 1.01 37.70
CA ARG A 436 -1.47 0.87 39.04
C ARG A 436 -1.93 -0.56 39.21
N HIS A 437 -1.21 -1.33 39.99
CA HIS A 437 -1.81 -2.34 40.85
C HIS A 437 -1.14 -2.32 42.21
N SER A 438 -2.03 -2.24 43.15
CA SER A 438 -1.93 -2.03 44.59
C SER A 438 -1.27 -3.16 45.34
N ALA A 439 -0.78 -2.75 46.48
CA ALA A 439 -0.74 -3.42 47.78
C ALA A 439 0.58 -4.03 48.25
N GLY A 440 1.19 -3.34 49.16
CA GLY A 440 1.50 -3.87 50.47
C GLY A 440 2.91 -4.47 50.69
N CYS A 441 3.64 -3.75 51.46
CA CYS A 441 4.51 -4.09 52.59
C CYS A 441 5.96 -3.62 52.49
N THR A 442 6.22 -2.71 53.39
CA THR A 442 7.40 -2.36 54.18
C THR A 442 8.65 -3.30 54.08
N ASN A 443 9.84 -2.77 53.87
CA ASN A 443 10.90 -2.45 54.79
C ASN A 443 12.27 -2.27 54.12
N LYS A 444 12.83 -1.13 54.38
CA LYS A 444 14.20 -0.75 54.87
C LYS A 444 15.47 -1.53 54.44
N ILE A 445 16.42 -0.67 54.06
CA ILE A 445 17.86 -0.61 54.48
C ILE A 445 18.89 -0.95 53.37
N SER A 446 19.57 0.13 52.99
CA SER A 446 20.99 0.48 52.99
C SER A 446 21.94 -0.02 51.90
N SER A 447 22.71 1.02 51.50
CA SER A 447 24.15 1.05 51.13
C SER A 447 24.54 0.33 49.85
N GLY A 448 24.96 1.02 48.82
CA GLY A 448 26.29 1.62 48.71
C GLY A 448 27.20 0.70 47.92
N THR A 449 27.56 1.05 46.71
CA THR A 449 28.97 1.13 46.29
C THR A 449 29.09 1.46 44.80
N GLU A 450 29.69 2.57 44.51
CA GLU A 450 30.33 2.91 43.22
C GLU A 450 31.40 1.88 42.90
N ILE A 451 31.60 1.57 41.62
CA ILE A 451 32.91 1.34 41.03
C ILE A 451 32.94 1.76 39.57
N ARG A 452 33.95 2.55 39.28
CA ARG A 452 34.37 3.22 38.04
C ARG A 452 35.07 2.27 37.08
N PHE A 453 35.02 2.70 35.77
CA PHE A 453 36.07 2.64 34.72
C PHE A 453 36.83 1.36 34.43
N LEU A 454 36.90 1.01 33.14
CA LEU A 454 38.12 1.18 32.34
C LEU A 454 37.84 0.88 30.85
N GLN A 455 38.31 1.83 30.03
CA GLN A 455 38.64 1.67 28.61
C GLN A 455 39.77 0.67 28.47
N ASP A 456 39.85 -0.07 27.37
CA ASP A 456 41.07 -0.11 26.58
C ASP A 456 40.82 -0.71 25.18
N ALA A 457 41.49 -0.07 24.23
CA ALA A 457 41.65 -0.40 22.83
C ALA A 457 42.72 -1.47 22.63
N GLN A 458 42.66 -2.19 21.50
CA GLN A 458 43.79 -2.41 20.55
C GLN A 458 43.43 -3.50 19.53
N MET A 459 43.37 -3.15 18.30
CA MET A 459 44.24 -3.47 17.13
C MET A 459 44.76 -4.92 17.02
N GLY A 460 44.53 -5.50 15.86
CA GLY A 460 45.31 -6.64 15.32
C GLY A 460 44.82 -7.04 13.93
N ARG A 461 45.59 -6.60 12.93
CA ARG A 461 45.55 -7.05 11.51
C ARG A 461 46.04 -8.50 11.41
N ASN A 462 45.55 -9.24 10.41
CA ASN A 462 46.30 -9.86 9.30
C ASN A 462 45.44 -10.97 8.69
N ASP A 463 45.17 -10.84 7.44
CA ASP A 463 45.74 -11.45 6.23
C ASP A 463 45.34 -12.91 5.90
N ALA A 464 44.72 -12.99 4.74
CA ALA A 464 45.02 -13.81 3.57
C ALA A 464 44.61 -15.29 3.51
N ASN A 465 43.94 -15.56 2.38
CA ASN A 465 43.97 -16.79 1.56
C ASN A 465 43.25 -18.06 2.05
N ARG A 466 42.09 -18.28 1.53
CA ARG A 466 41.84 -19.23 0.42
C ARG A 466 40.41 -19.10 -0.09
#